data_3f7c013851c48d9299bf203bc631903a
#
_entry.id   3f7c013851c48d9299bf203bc631903a
#
_cell.length_a   1.000
_cell.length_b   1.000
_cell.length_c   1.000
_cell.angle_alpha   90.00
_cell.angle_beta   90.00
_cell.angle_gamma   90.00
#
_symmetry.space_group_name_H-M   'P 1'
#
loop_
_entity.id
_entity.type
_entity.pdbx_description
1 polymer ?
#
loop_
_entity_poly.entity_id
_entity_poly.type
_entity_poly.pdbx_seq_one_letter_code
_entity_poly.pdbx_strand_id
1 'polypeptide(L)'
;YAYHIGPATASESYLNVAKILDVAKRSGAEAIHPGYGFLSENAAFARACREAGIKFIGPSPESMEMMGSKTRARQNMKKAGVPFVPGSERGLDIDAATHLAEQIGYPIMLKAAAGGGGKGMRQVSSPEELHSAYEAARSEAQRAFGDNEVYIEKLIVNPRHVEMQIFGDEHGNVVYLGERECSVQRRHQKVLEESPSPIVDDDMRRRMGEIAVRVGKAANYYNAGTVEFLVDQNRNFYFLEMNTRLQVEHPVTEFVTGLDLVHLQMHIASGEKLPFKQEDIQLRGHAIECRIYAEDPDNNFFPSPGMITRLISPSGPGIRRDSGMYEGWTVPLDYDPLLAKLVGYGENRDQAIHRLLRALYEYFVGGIKTNTSLFRRILKDPDFQAGNIDTGFLDRLLAKPNNETDERRPIIAALGAAIFASMDPKSTLPNGNDAGANNNGKGAVEPPVSNWKRTARAEALRER
;
A
#
# COMPACT_ATOMS: atom_id res chain seq x y z
N TYR A 1 7.23 27.83 2.83
CA TYR A 1 6.10 28.49 3.51
C TYR A 1 5.02 27.43 3.78
N ALA A 2 4.23 27.61 4.86
CA ALA A 2 3.09 26.79 5.20
C ALA A 2 1.83 27.66 5.29
N TYR A 3 0.74 27.17 4.75
CA TYR A 3 -0.54 27.86 4.75
C TYR A 3 -1.60 26.99 5.40
N HIS A 4 -2.30 27.54 6.38
CA HIS A 4 -3.42 26.86 7.01
C HIS A 4 -4.63 26.86 6.09
N ILE A 5 -5.16 25.67 5.78
CA ILE A 5 -6.29 25.47 4.84
C ILE A 5 -7.58 25.03 5.54
N GLY A 6 -7.58 24.88 6.86
CA GLY A 6 -8.77 24.50 7.61
C GLY A 6 -8.48 23.52 8.75
N PRO A 7 -9.53 23.00 9.42
CA PRO A 7 -9.41 22.01 10.48
C PRO A 7 -8.91 20.66 9.95
N ALA A 8 -8.70 19.68 10.84
CA ALA A 8 -8.19 18.36 10.50
C ALA A 8 -9.08 17.57 9.54
N THR A 9 -10.40 17.80 9.56
CA THR A 9 -11.36 17.12 8.68
C THR A 9 -11.03 17.37 7.20
N ALA A 10 -10.81 16.31 6.44
CA ALA A 10 -10.36 16.40 5.02
C ALA A 10 -11.34 17.20 4.13
N SER A 11 -12.66 17.06 4.33
CA SER A 11 -13.69 17.80 3.56
C SER A 11 -13.63 19.32 3.78
N GLU A 12 -13.10 19.77 4.91
CA GLU A 12 -12.96 21.18 5.23
C GLU A 12 -11.56 21.75 4.95
N SER A 13 -10.63 20.89 4.54
CA SER A 13 -9.21 21.21 4.28
C SER A 13 -8.75 20.65 2.92
N TYR A 14 -8.13 19.46 2.88
CA TYR A 14 -7.48 18.88 1.69
C TYR A 14 -8.43 18.49 0.55
N LEU A 15 -9.75 18.37 0.81
CA LEU A 15 -10.78 18.18 -0.22
C LEU A 15 -11.49 19.49 -0.59
N ASN A 16 -11.15 20.62 0.04
CA ASN A 16 -11.75 21.91 -0.25
C ASN A 16 -11.02 22.64 -1.37
N VAL A 17 -11.48 22.45 -2.58
CA VAL A 17 -10.88 23.01 -3.79
C VAL A 17 -10.76 24.55 -3.73
N ALA A 18 -11.81 25.24 -3.22
CA ALA A 18 -11.82 26.70 -3.15
C ALA A 18 -10.71 27.25 -2.25
N LYS A 19 -10.50 26.62 -1.07
CA LYS A 19 -9.44 27.02 -0.13
C LYS A 19 -8.04 26.75 -0.72
N ILE A 20 -7.85 25.60 -1.38
CA ILE A 20 -6.57 25.26 -1.99
C ILE A 20 -6.20 26.26 -3.09
N LEU A 21 -7.15 26.59 -3.97
CA LEU A 21 -6.93 27.57 -5.05
C LEU A 21 -6.71 28.99 -4.51
N ASP A 22 -7.41 29.38 -3.45
CA ASP A 22 -7.19 30.66 -2.77
C ASP A 22 -5.76 30.78 -2.24
N VAL A 23 -5.29 29.73 -1.54
CA VAL A 23 -3.89 29.68 -1.04
C VAL A 23 -2.90 29.72 -2.20
N ALA A 24 -3.13 28.96 -3.28
CA ALA A 24 -2.25 28.96 -4.44
C ALA A 24 -2.12 30.38 -5.05
N LYS A 25 -3.24 31.09 -5.20
CA LYS A 25 -3.25 32.48 -5.70
C LYS A 25 -2.52 33.43 -4.76
N ARG A 26 -2.79 33.37 -3.45
CA ARG A 26 -2.15 34.24 -2.44
C ARG A 26 -0.66 33.99 -2.29
N SER A 27 -0.21 32.73 -2.48
CA SER A 27 1.22 32.37 -2.41
C SER A 27 1.98 32.66 -3.70
N GLY A 28 1.29 32.99 -4.80
CA GLY A 28 1.89 33.13 -6.12
C GLY A 28 2.37 31.81 -6.71
N ALA A 29 1.76 30.68 -6.32
CA ALA A 29 2.13 29.38 -6.85
C ALA A 29 1.73 29.25 -8.34
N GLU A 30 2.67 28.85 -9.17
CA GLU A 30 2.48 28.64 -10.61
C GLU A 30 1.92 27.24 -10.90
N ALA A 31 2.13 26.28 -10.00
CA ALA A 31 1.70 24.90 -10.14
C ALA A 31 1.27 24.29 -8.81
N ILE A 32 0.45 23.24 -8.88
CA ILE A 32 0.05 22.41 -7.74
C ILE A 32 0.43 20.97 -8.00
N HIS A 33 1.26 20.39 -7.12
CA HIS A 33 1.49 18.95 -7.07
C HIS A 33 0.48 18.31 -6.10
N PRO A 34 -0.41 17.41 -6.58
CA PRO A 34 -1.50 16.89 -5.76
C PRO A 34 -1.06 15.79 -4.77
N GLY A 35 0.18 15.31 -4.86
CA GLY A 35 0.61 14.11 -4.15
C GLY A 35 -0.10 12.86 -4.66
N TYR A 36 -0.51 11.98 -3.74
CA TYR A 36 -1.37 10.82 -3.97
C TYR A 36 -2.50 10.79 -2.94
N GLY A 37 -3.67 10.27 -3.33
CA GLY A 37 -4.91 10.39 -2.54
C GLY A 37 -5.61 11.74 -2.71
N PHE A 38 -6.62 12.01 -1.90
CA PHE A 38 -7.44 13.24 -1.92
C PHE A 38 -7.87 13.65 -3.35
N LEU A 39 -7.34 14.78 -3.85
CA LEU A 39 -7.70 15.36 -5.14
C LEU A 39 -6.78 14.94 -6.30
N SER A 40 -5.85 14.01 -6.09
CA SER A 40 -4.85 13.65 -7.12
C SER A 40 -5.44 13.03 -8.39
N GLU A 41 -6.61 12.39 -8.31
CA GLU A 41 -7.36 11.82 -9.44
C GLU A 41 -8.69 12.53 -9.69
N ASN A 42 -8.81 13.78 -9.20
CA ASN A 42 -10.05 14.56 -9.34
C ASN A 42 -10.01 15.45 -10.56
N ALA A 43 -10.69 15.04 -11.63
CA ALA A 43 -10.74 15.79 -12.90
C ALA A 43 -11.33 17.19 -12.74
N ALA A 44 -12.31 17.38 -11.84
CA ALA A 44 -12.90 18.71 -11.59
C ALA A 44 -11.89 19.64 -10.93
N PHE A 45 -11.05 19.14 -10.02
CA PHE A 45 -9.97 19.93 -9.42
C PHE A 45 -8.90 20.31 -10.44
N ALA A 46 -8.45 19.34 -11.26
CA ALA A 46 -7.48 19.62 -12.32
C ALA A 46 -8.01 20.67 -13.32
N ARG A 47 -9.31 20.63 -13.64
CA ARG A 47 -9.98 21.64 -14.48
C ARG A 47 -10.01 23.00 -13.78
N ALA A 48 -10.36 23.04 -12.50
CA ALA A 48 -10.39 24.28 -11.73
C ALA A 48 -8.99 24.93 -11.60
N CYS A 49 -7.93 24.15 -11.49
CA CYS A 49 -6.54 24.64 -11.55
C CYS A 49 -6.27 25.30 -12.91
N ARG A 50 -6.61 24.63 -14.02
CA ARG A 50 -6.44 25.15 -15.40
C ARG A 50 -7.21 26.48 -15.60
N GLU A 51 -8.44 26.54 -15.14
CA GLU A 51 -9.27 27.76 -15.20
C GLU A 51 -8.72 28.91 -14.34
N ALA A 52 -8.05 28.58 -13.26
CA ALA A 52 -7.38 29.55 -12.40
C ALA A 52 -6.00 30.00 -12.91
N GLY A 53 -5.52 29.46 -14.05
CA GLY A 53 -4.17 29.72 -14.58
C GLY A 53 -3.05 29.07 -13.79
N ILE A 54 -3.36 28.03 -13.00
CA ILE A 54 -2.41 27.27 -12.18
C ILE A 54 -2.18 25.90 -12.83
N LYS A 55 -0.93 25.53 -13.08
CA LYS A 55 -0.61 24.21 -13.66
C LYS A 55 -0.89 23.10 -12.67
N PHE A 56 -1.73 22.14 -13.04
CA PHE A 56 -1.88 20.88 -12.29
C PHE A 56 -0.75 19.94 -12.71
N ILE A 57 0.07 19.48 -11.75
CA ILE A 57 1.16 18.52 -12.00
C ILE A 57 0.58 17.11 -12.00
N GLY A 58 0.20 16.64 -13.17
CA GLY A 58 -0.50 15.38 -13.39
C GLY A 58 -1.09 15.34 -14.79
N PRO A 59 -1.93 14.34 -15.11
CA PRO A 59 -2.57 14.19 -16.40
C PRO A 59 -3.68 15.23 -16.63
N SER A 60 -4.21 15.25 -17.87
CA SER A 60 -5.36 16.10 -18.21
C SER A 60 -6.64 15.64 -17.49
N PRO A 61 -7.57 16.56 -17.20
CA PRO A 61 -8.90 16.21 -16.70
C PRO A 61 -9.60 15.18 -17.60
N GLU A 62 -9.42 15.30 -18.90
CA GLU A 62 -10.03 14.45 -19.92
C GLU A 62 -9.51 13.01 -19.84
N SER A 63 -8.21 12.83 -19.63
CA SER A 63 -7.59 11.51 -19.39
C SER A 63 -8.07 10.89 -18.08
N MET A 64 -8.19 11.69 -17.01
CA MET A 64 -8.73 11.24 -15.73
C MET A 64 -10.18 10.76 -15.86
N GLU A 65 -11.05 11.54 -16.54
CA GLU A 65 -12.45 11.16 -16.75
C GLU A 65 -12.59 9.90 -17.60
N MET A 66 -11.75 9.77 -18.63
CA MET A 66 -11.75 8.58 -19.49
C MET A 66 -11.38 7.33 -18.69
N MET A 67 -10.30 7.38 -17.94
CA MET A 67 -9.78 6.22 -17.19
C MET A 67 -10.56 5.96 -15.90
N GLY A 68 -11.13 6.99 -15.28
CA GLY A 68 -11.98 6.85 -14.09
C GLY A 68 -13.34 6.20 -14.36
N SER A 69 -13.82 6.20 -15.59
CA SER A 69 -15.04 5.50 -15.98
C SER A 69 -14.73 4.06 -16.41
N LYS A 70 -14.99 3.07 -15.55
CA LYS A 70 -14.71 1.65 -15.82
C LYS A 70 -15.23 1.18 -17.18
N THR A 71 -16.47 1.58 -17.56
CA THR A 71 -17.07 1.19 -18.82
C THR A 71 -16.37 1.84 -20.02
N ARG A 72 -16.11 3.16 -19.95
CA ARG A 72 -15.42 3.88 -21.03
C ARG A 72 -13.98 3.42 -21.19
N ALA A 73 -13.26 3.26 -20.07
CA ALA A 73 -11.89 2.74 -20.06
C ALA A 73 -11.86 1.36 -20.73
N ARG A 74 -12.71 0.42 -20.31
CA ARG A 74 -12.77 -0.94 -20.87
C ARG A 74 -13.04 -0.92 -22.39
N GLN A 75 -14.00 -0.14 -22.85
CA GLN A 75 -14.32 -0.05 -24.28
C GLN A 75 -13.16 0.52 -25.11
N ASN A 76 -12.52 1.59 -24.64
CA ASN A 76 -11.41 2.22 -25.37
C ASN A 76 -10.16 1.33 -25.35
N MET A 77 -9.84 0.72 -24.21
CA MET A 77 -8.68 -0.15 -24.09
C MET A 77 -8.85 -1.45 -24.90
N LYS A 78 -10.07 -1.98 -24.98
CA LYS A 78 -10.35 -3.13 -25.85
C LYS A 78 -10.12 -2.82 -27.33
N LYS A 79 -10.58 -1.65 -27.81
CA LYS A 79 -10.28 -1.17 -29.17
C LYS A 79 -8.78 -1.02 -29.42
N ALA A 80 -8.02 -0.67 -28.38
CA ALA A 80 -6.57 -0.57 -28.44
C ALA A 80 -5.86 -1.94 -28.31
N GLY A 81 -6.59 -3.06 -28.26
CA GLY A 81 -6.01 -4.41 -28.18
C GLY A 81 -5.37 -4.74 -26.83
N VAL A 82 -5.86 -4.13 -25.76
CA VAL A 82 -5.41 -4.42 -24.38
C VAL A 82 -6.07 -5.72 -23.91
N PRO A 83 -5.32 -6.68 -23.31
CA PRO A 83 -5.88 -7.94 -22.83
C PRO A 83 -6.73 -7.73 -21.57
N PHE A 84 -7.93 -8.30 -21.57
CA PHE A 84 -8.84 -8.33 -20.41
C PHE A 84 -9.10 -9.74 -19.96
N VAL A 85 -9.46 -9.88 -18.68
CA VAL A 85 -10.00 -11.14 -18.18
C VAL A 85 -11.20 -11.55 -19.04
N PRO A 86 -11.26 -12.80 -19.51
CA PRO A 86 -12.40 -13.29 -20.30
C PRO A 86 -13.72 -13.08 -19.56
N GLY A 87 -14.73 -12.55 -20.24
CA GLY A 87 -16.02 -12.24 -19.63
C GLY A 87 -16.92 -11.39 -20.51
N SER A 88 -18.05 -10.96 -19.96
CA SER A 88 -19.03 -10.13 -20.68
C SER A 88 -18.60 -8.65 -20.69
N GLU A 89 -19.06 -7.92 -21.72
CA GLU A 89 -18.83 -6.49 -21.86
C GLU A 89 -19.89 -5.64 -21.16
N ARG A 90 -21.03 -6.23 -20.92
CA ARG A 90 -22.22 -5.63 -20.31
C ARG A 90 -22.94 -6.66 -19.47
N GLY A 91 -23.93 -6.23 -18.72
CA GLY A 91 -24.82 -7.13 -17.99
C GLY A 91 -25.48 -8.11 -18.92
N LEU A 92 -25.68 -9.29 -18.41
CA LEU A 92 -26.32 -10.40 -19.10
C LEU A 92 -27.57 -10.80 -18.33
N ASP A 93 -28.58 -11.37 -19.01
CA ASP A 93 -29.61 -12.19 -18.36
C ASP A 93 -29.03 -13.54 -17.91
N ILE A 94 -29.83 -14.32 -17.16
CA ILE A 94 -29.34 -15.56 -16.57
C ILE A 94 -28.99 -16.61 -17.63
N ASP A 95 -29.72 -16.67 -18.76
CA ASP A 95 -29.49 -17.66 -19.80
C ASP A 95 -28.17 -17.36 -20.55
N ALA A 96 -27.98 -16.09 -20.96
CA ALA A 96 -26.72 -15.64 -21.57
C ALA A 96 -25.55 -15.76 -20.58
N ALA A 97 -25.77 -15.50 -19.30
CA ALA A 97 -24.79 -15.66 -18.23
C ALA A 97 -24.34 -17.11 -18.09
N THR A 98 -25.30 -18.07 -18.12
CA THR A 98 -25.01 -19.50 -18.04
C THR A 98 -24.20 -19.97 -19.24
N HIS A 99 -24.61 -19.59 -20.44
CA HIS A 99 -23.88 -19.96 -21.65
C HIS A 99 -22.46 -19.43 -21.69
N LEU A 100 -22.26 -18.15 -21.30
CA LEU A 100 -20.93 -17.56 -21.23
C LEU A 100 -20.06 -18.23 -20.14
N ALA A 101 -20.65 -18.54 -18.98
CA ALA A 101 -19.95 -19.23 -17.90
C ALA A 101 -19.40 -20.58 -18.30
N GLU A 102 -20.21 -21.35 -19.07
CA GLU A 102 -19.76 -22.62 -19.65
C GLU A 102 -18.62 -22.46 -20.65
N GLN A 103 -18.65 -21.40 -21.48
CA GLN A 103 -17.58 -21.12 -22.45
C GLN A 103 -16.27 -20.73 -21.80
N ILE A 104 -16.28 -19.84 -20.80
CA ILE A 104 -15.07 -19.36 -20.12
C ILE A 104 -14.60 -20.31 -19.00
N GLY A 105 -15.46 -21.25 -18.60
CA GLY A 105 -15.20 -22.23 -17.55
C GLY A 105 -15.23 -21.65 -16.14
N TYR A 106 -15.57 -22.49 -15.16
CA TYR A 106 -15.56 -22.14 -13.75
C TYR A 106 -14.11 -22.22 -13.16
N PRO A 107 -13.83 -21.53 -12.04
CA PRO A 107 -14.69 -20.58 -11.35
C PRO A 107 -14.83 -19.25 -12.10
N ILE A 108 -15.95 -18.56 -11.85
CA ILE A 108 -16.26 -17.23 -12.40
C ILE A 108 -16.55 -16.23 -11.29
N MET A 109 -16.53 -14.95 -11.63
CA MET A 109 -16.92 -13.84 -10.78
C MET A 109 -18.10 -13.11 -11.39
N LEU A 110 -19.19 -13.01 -10.63
CA LEU A 110 -20.30 -12.10 -10.91
C LEU A 110 -19.98 -10.74 -10.33
N LYS A 111 -20.20 -9.66 -11.08
CA LYS A 111 -19.91 -8.29 -10.67
C LYS A 111 -21.05 -7.36 -11.03
N ALA A 112 -21.49 -6.51 -10.09
CA ALA A 112 -22.44 -5.44 -10.36
C ALA A 112 -21.80 -4.38 -11.29
N ALA A 113 -22.53 -3.96 -12.33
CA ALA A 113 -22.03 -2.98 -13.31
C ALA A 113 -21.74 -1.62 -12.65
N ALA A 114 -22.60 -1.18 -11.74
CA ALA A 114 -22.42 0.05 -10.95
C ALA A 114 -21.54 -0.15 -9.70
N GLY A 115 -21.02 -1.34 -9.44
CA GLY A 115 -20.26 -1.70 -8.25
C GLY A 115 -18.83 -1.18 -8.24
N GLY A 116 -18.30 -0.95 -7.03
CA GLY A 116 -16.91 -0.57 -6.79
C GLY A 116 -16.42 -1.03 -5.41
N GLY A 117 -15.08 -1.12 -5.23
CA GLY A 117 -14.48 -1.46 -3.93
C GLY A 117 -14.82 -2.86 -3.41
N GLY A 118 -15.11 -3.83 -4.29
CA GLY A 118 -15.42 -5.22 -3.90
C GLY A 118 -16.89 -5.47 -3.53
N LYS A 119 -17.75 -4.46 -3.47
CA LYS A 119 -19.20 -4.64 -3.24
C LYS A 119 -19.91 -5.11 -4.51
N GLY A 120 -20.88 -6.01 -4.37
CA GLY A 120 -21.61 -6.58 -5.49
C GLY A 120 -20.80 -7.58 -6.30
N MET A 121 -19.81 -8.24 -5.69
CA MET A 121 -18.98 -9.29 -6.29
C MET A 121 -19.29 -10.64 -5.63
N ARG A 122 -19.52 -11.69 -6.46
CA ARG A 122 -19.75 -13.05 -5.98
C ARG A 122 -18.97 -14.05 -6.81
N GLN A 123 -18.21 -14.89 -6.12
CA GLN A 123 -17.57 -16.04 -6.73
C GLN A 123 -18.61 -17.15 -6.95
N VAL A 124 -18.51 -17.83 -8.09
CA VAL A 124 -19.31 -19.00 -8.44
C VAL A 124 -18.35 -20.09 -8.87
N SER A 125 -18.37 -21.20 -8.17
CA SER A 125 -17.40 -22.28 -8.37
C SER A 125 -17.93 -23.40 -9.27
N SER A 126 -19.26 -23.51 -9.43
CA SER A 126 -19.87 -24.55 -10.22
C SER A 126 -21.16 -24.04 -10.91
N PRO A 127 -21.66 -24.76 -11.95
CA PRO A 127 -22.93 -24.42 -12.62
C PRO A 127 -24.14 -24.38 -11.68
N GLU A 128 -24.17 -25.27 -10.68
CA GLU A 128 -25.29 -25.40 -9.75
C GLU A 128 -25.45 -24.15 -8.88
N GLU A 129 -24.36 -23.46 -8.60
CA GLU A 129 -24.37 -22.25 -7.78
C GLU A 129 -24.79 -21.00 -8.57
N LEU A 130 -24.68 -21.02 -9.92
CA LEU A 130 -24.76 -19.82 -10.74
C LEU A 130 -26.11 -19.10 -10.59
N HIS A 131 -27.24 -19.80 -10.68
CA HIS A 131 -28.56 -19.17 -10.66
C HIS A 131 -28.82 -18.43 -9.34
N SER A 132 -28.55 -19.10 -8.21
CA SER A 132 -28.76 -18.50 -6.88
C SER A 132 -27.82 -17.32 -6.62
N ALA A 133 -26.54 -17.43 -7.02
CA ALA A 133 -25.55 -16.38 -6.89
C ALA A 133 -25.88 -15.16 -7.78
N TYR A 134 -26.40 -15.42 -8.98
CA TYR A 134 -26.79 -14.36 -9.92
C TYR A 134 -27.98 -13.52 -9.38
N GLU A 135 -29.06 -14.18 -8.91
CA GLU A 135 -30.19 -13.46 -8.32
C GLU A 135 -29.81 -12.69 -7.06
N ALA A 136 -28.95 -13.28 -6.23
CA ALA A 136 -28.42 -12.62 -5.05
C ALA A 136 -27.56 -11.38 -5.42
N ALA A 137 -26.70 -11.48 -6.46
CA ALA A 137 -25.87 -10.37 -6.94
C ALA A 137 -26.73 -9.23 -7.51
N ARG A 138 -27.77 -9.54 -8.30
CA ARG A 138 -28.71 -8.55 -8.83
C ARG A 138 -29.47 -7.81 -7.73
N SER A 139 -30.01 -8.56 -6.76
CA SER A 139 -30.74 -7.99 -5.61
C SER A 139 -29.83 -7.07 -4.76
N GLU A 140 -28.58 -7.45 -4.55
CA GLU A 140 -27.60 -6.64 -3.83
C GLU A 140 -27.25 -5.39 -4.63
N ALA A 141 -27.00 -5.52 -5.93
CA ALA A 141 -26.68 -4.39 -6.83
C ALA A 141 -27.82 -3.37 -6.87
N GLN A 142 -29.08 -3.84 -7.01
CA GLN A 142 -30.26 -2.98 -7.00
C GLN A 142 -30.38 -2.18 -5.67
N ARG A 143 -30.14 -2.83 -4.53
CA ARG A 143 -30.25 -2.17 -3.21
C ARG A 143 -29.11 -1.22 -2.96
N ALA A 144 -27.89 -1.56 -3.38
CA ALA A 144 -26.71 -0.77 -3.07
C ALA A 144 -26.47 0.38 -4.05
N PHE A 145 -26.84 0.22 -5.32
CA PHE A 145 -26.47 1.11 -6.42
C PHE A 145 -27.67 1.63 -7.23
N GLY A 146 -28.88 1.07 -7.02
CA GLY A 146 -30.06 1.40 -7.83
C GLY A 146 -30.04 0.82 -9.25
N ASP A 147 -29.09 -0.05 -9.55
CA ASP A 147 -28.87 -0.72 -10.83
C ASP A 147 -28.67 -2.20 -10.58
N ASN A 148 -29.41 -3.05 -11.30
CA ASN A 148 -29.38 -4.52 -11.15
C ASN A 148 -28.54 -5.22 -12.23
N GLU A 149 -27.82 -4.46 -13.05
CA GLU A 149 -26.99 -5.02 -14.11
C GLU A 149 -25.78 -5.77 -13.51
N VAL A 150 -25.65 -7.06 -13.89
CA VAL A 150 -24.57 -7.96 -13.44
C VAL A 150 -23.87 -8.53 -14.65
N TYR A 151 -22.54 -8.47 -14.67
CA TYR A 151 -21.70 -9.08 -15.69
C TYR A 151 -20.83 -10.19 -15.11
N ILE A 152 -20.29 -11.03 -15.98
CA ILE A 152 -19.47 -12.19 -15.63
C ILE A 152 -18.04 -11.97 -16.08
N GLU A 153 -17.09 -12.38 -15.26
CA GLU A 153 -15.68 -12.53 -15.63
C GLU A 153 -15.13 -13.87 -15.14
N LYS A 154 -14.15 -14.42 -15.86
CA LYS A 154 -13.34 -15.52 -15.34
C LYS A 154 -12.71 -15.12 -14.01
N LEU A 155 -12.83 -15.97 -12.99
CA LEU A 155 -12.08 -15.76 -11.76
C LEU A 155 -10.65 -16.24 -11.95
N ILE A 156 -9.70 -15.32 -11.83
CA ILE A 156 -8.30 -15.69 -11.77
C ILE A 156 -8.00 -16.11 -10.32
N VAL A 157 -7.71 -17.37 -10.13
CA VAL A 157 -7.43 -17.94 -8.80
C VAL A 157 -6.00 -17.61 -8.40
N ASN A 158 -5.83 -17.10 -7.18
CA ASN A 158 -4.53 -16.69 -6.64
C ASN A 158 -3.70 -15.86 -7.63
N PRO A 159 -4.27 -14.75 -8.15
CA PRO A 159 -3.55 -13.93 -9.11
C PRO A 159 -2.40 -13.21 -8.42
N ARG A 160 -1.41 -12.81 -9.22
CA ARG A 160 -0.49 -11.76 -8.81
C ARG A 160 -1.02 -10.42 -9.26
N HIS A 161 -0.71 -9.40 -8.49
CA HIS A 161 -0.94 -8.00 -8.82
C HIS A 161 0.38 -7.39 -9.25
N VAL A 162 0.56 -7.25 -10.54
CA VAL A 162 1.76 -6.64 -11.14
C VAL A 162 1.32 -5.37 -11.85
N GLU A 163 2.07 -4.30 -11.66
CA GLU A 163 1.73 -3.02 -12.27
C GLU A 163 2.92 -2.45 -13.06
N MET A 164 2.62 -1.67 -14.10
CA MET A 164 3.62 -1.06 -14.95
C MET A 164 3.61 0.45 -14.77
N GLN A 165 4.72 1.02 -14.31
CA GLN A 165 4.89 2.47 -14.26
C GLN A 165 5.02 3.03 -15.68
N ILE A 166 4.17 3.98 -16.05
CA ILE A 166 4.33 4.73 -17.30
C ILE A 166 4.62 6.19 -17.01
N PHE A 167 5.23 6.84 -17.99
CA PHE A 167 5.43 8.28 -18.01
C PHE A 167 5.19 8.80 -19.43
N GLY A 168 4.37 9.87 -19.55
CA GLY A 168 4.11 10.52 -20.82
C GLY A 168 4.48 12.00 -20.78
N ASP A 169 4.76 12.60 -21.95
CA ASP A 169 4.86 14.05 -22.11
C ASP A 169 3.67 14.62 -22.89
N GLU A 170 3.53 15.94 -22.90
CA GLU A 170 2.47 16.63 -23.63
C GLU A 170 2.67 16.61 -25.15
N HIS A 171 3.78 16.02 -25.65
CA HIS A 171 4.14 15.89 -27.06
C HIS A 171 3.81 14.50 -27.64
N GLY A 172 3.16 13.63 -26.86
CA GLY A 172 2.72 12.31 -27.31
C GLY A 172 3.74 11.18 -27.12
N ASN A 173 4.89 11.45 -26.50
CA ASN A 173 5.82 10.39 -26.11
C ASN A 173 5.31 9.71 -24.84
N VAL A 174 5.32 8.39 -24.82
CA VAL A 174 4.98 7.58 -23.64
C VAL A 174 5.97 6.44 -23.52
N VAL A 175 6.53 6.26 -22.34
CA VAL A 175 7.47 5.19 -21.99
C VAL A 175 6.98 4.41 -20.77
N TYR A 176 7.50 3.20 -20.58
CA TYR A 176 7.34 2.45 -19.33
C TYR A 176 8.67 2.35 -18.58
N LEU A 177 8.60 2.40 -17.25
CA LEU A 177 9.76 2.44 -16.36
C LEU A 177 9.96 1.14 -15.56
N GLY A 178 9.47 0.01 -16.08
CA GLY A 178 9.48 -1.27 -15.41
C GLY A 178 8.24 -1.51 -14.55
N GLU A 179 8.17 -2.74 -14.06
CA GLU A 179 7.05 -3.21 -13.24
C GLU A 179 7.36 -3.18 -11.75
N ARG A 180 6.26 -3.20 -10.97
CA ARG A 180 6.26 -3.46 -9.53
C ARG A 180 5.36 -4.65 -9.23
N GLU A 181 5.80 -5.50 -8.32
CA GLU A 181 5.03 -6.60 -7.73
C GLU A 181 4.29 -6.06 -6.49
N CYS A 182 2.98 -6.12 -6.49
CA CYS A 182 2.12 -5.57 -5.44
C CYS A 182 1.17 -6.61 -4.84
N SER A 183 1.50 -7.90 -4.94
CA SER A 183 0.63 -8.99 -4.49
C SER A 183 0.50 -9.11 -2.97
N VAL A 184 1.47 -8.60 -2.20
CA VAL A 184 1.38 -8.65 -0.74
C VAL A 184 0.40 -7.57 -0.27
N GLN A 185 -0.84 -7.99 -0.08
CA GLN A 185 -1.99 -7.12 0.20
C GLN A 185 -2.78 -7.62 1.41
N ARG A 186 -3.43 -6.71 2.10
CA ARG A 186 -4.44 -7.00 3.12
C ARG A 186 -5.74 -6.30 2.73
N ARG A 187 -6.82 -7.07 2.52
CA ARG A 187 -8.14 -6.52 2.12
C ARG A 187 -8.03 -5.58 0.91
N HIS A 188 -7.27 -5.99 -0.10
CA HIS A 188 -6.96 -5.23 -1.32
C HIS A 188 -6.12 -3.95 -1.12
N GLN A 189 -5.57 -3.73 0.07
CA GLN A 189 -4.62 -2.66 0.32
C GLN A 189 -3.20 -3.21 0.22
N LYS A 190 -2.37 -2.60 -0.62
CA LYS A 190 -0.94 -2.96 -0.76
C LYS A 190 -0.22 -2.71 0.56
N VAL A 191 0.64 -3.62 0.95
CA VAL A 191 1.36 -3.60 2.25
C VAL A 191 2.87 -3.63 2.03
N LEU A 192 3.33 -4.46 1.07
CA LEU A 192 4.72 -4.57 0.66
C LEU A 192 4.77 -4.65 -0.87
N GLU A 193 5.68 -3.90 -1.45
CA GLU A 193 5.91 -3.85 -2.90
C GLU A 193 7.37 -4.07 -3.24
N GLU A 194 7.64 -4.64 -4.42
CA GLU A 194 9.01 -4.82 -4.90
C GLU A 194 9.15 -4.56 -6.40
N SER A 195 10.33 -4.18 -6.82
CA SER A 195 10.70 -4.01 -8.22
C SER A 195 12.15 -4.51 -8.45
N PRO A 196 12.38 -5.30 -9.51
CA PRO A 196 11.44 -5.93 -10.44
C PRO A 196 10.58 -7.02 -9.77
N SER A 197 9.51 -7.46 -10.44
CA SER A 197 8.72 -8.62 -9.99
C SER A 197 9.50 -9.92 -10.17
N PRO A 198 9.49 -10.84 -9.18
CA PRO A 198 10.24 -12.10 -9.27
C PRO A 198 9.72 -13.06 -10.34
N ILE A 199 8.51 -12.85 -10.89
CA ILE A 199 7.96 -13.72 -11.95
C ILE A 199 8.05 -13.14 -13.35
N VAL A 200 8.37 -11.85 -13.47
CA VAL A 200 8.39 -11.15 -14.75
C VAL A 200 9.78 -11.24 -15.36
N ASP A 201 9.91 -12.05 -16.43
CA ASP A 201 11.11 -12.08 -17.25
C ASP A 201 11.13 -10.91 -18.26
N ASP A 202 12.22 -10.77 -19.00
CA ASP A 202 12.42 -9.64 -19.91
C ASP A 202 11.40 -9.63 -21.08
N ASP A 203 10.97 -10.80 -21.58
CA ASP A 203 9.92 -10.87 -22.60
C ASP A 203 8.57 -10.45 -22.07
N MET A 204 8.19 -10.94 -20.91
CA MET A 204 6.95 -10.55 -20.26
C MET A 204 6.94 -9.06 -19.92
N ARG A 205 8.04 -8.51 -19.39
CA ARG A 205 8.21 -7.07 -19.11
C ARG A 205 8.01 -6.23 -20.36
N ARG A 206 8.64 -6.64 -21.46
CA ARG A 206 8.47 -5.96 -22.75
C ARG A 206 7.02 -5.97 -23.21
N ARG A 207 6.36 -7.14 -23.20
CA ARG A 207 4.95 -7.28 -23.62
C ARG A 207 4.01 -6.45 -22.73
N MET A 208 4.18 -6.51 -21.41
CA MET A 208 3.39 -5.70 -20.46
C MET A 208 3.64 -4.21 -20.67
N GLY A 209 4.90 -3.81 -20.86
CA GLY A 209 5.30 -2.43 -21.11
C GLY A 209 4.69 -1.87 -22.41
N GLU A 210 4.74 -2.64 -23.50
CA GLU A 210 4.12 -2.26 -24.77
C GLU A 210 2.59 -2.07 -24.63
N ILE A 211 1.92 -2.92 -23.87
CA ILE A 211 0.50 -2.75 -23.55
C ILE A 211 0.28 -1.50 -22.70
N ALA A 212 1.09 -1.28 -21.67
CA ALA A 212 0.96 -0.10 -20.81
C ALA A 212 1.18 1.22 -21.59
N VAL A 213 2.17 1.26 -22.50
CA VAL A 213 2.36 2.40 -23.43
C VAL A 213 1.13 2.59 -24.34
N ARG A 214 0.54 1.50 -24.83
CA ARG A 214 -0.66 1.54 -25.66
C ARG A 214 -1.86 2.10 -24.90
N VAL A 215 -2.02 1.72 -23.62
CA VAL A 215 -3.03 2.28 -22.69
C VAL A 215 -2.82 3.78 -22.55
N GLY A 216 -1.60 4.22 -22.25
CA GLY A 216 -1.26 5.64 -22.10
C GLY A 216 -1.56 6.45 -23.37
N LYS A 217 -1.15 5.94 -24.55
CA LYS A 217 -1.42 6.60 -25.83
C LYS A 217 -2.92 6.68 -26.15
N ALA A 218 -3.68 5.60 -25.90
CA ALA A 218 -5.13 5.58 -26.13
C ALA A 218 -5.88 6.56 -25.21
N ALA A 219 -5.32 6.88 -24.06
CA ALA A 219 -5.85 7.86 -23.10
C ALA A 219 -5.33 9.29 -23.32
N ASN A 220 -4.49 9.56 -24.32
CA ASN A 220 -3.73 10.82 -24.46
C ASN A 220 -3.07 11.24 -23.15
N TYR A 221 -2.45 10.26 -22.49
CA TYR A 221 -1.94 10.41 -21.14
C TYR A 221 -0.55 11.05 -21.13
N TYR A 222 -0.37 11.99 -20.22
CA TYR A 222 0.94 12.55 -19.90
C TYR A 222 1.14 12.62 -18.37
N ASN A 223 2.37 12.84 -17.94
CA ASN A 223 2.84 12.76 -16.56
C ASN A 223 2.89 11.31 -16.04
N ALA A 224 3.04 11.11 -14.72
CA ALA A 224 3.14 9.78 -14.10
C ALA A 224 1.79 9.06 -14.08
N GLY A 225 1.77 7.81 -14.50
CA GLY A 225 0.60 6.93 -14.41
C GLY A 225 1.03 5.48 -14.22
N THR A 226 0.12 4.66 -13.75
CA THR A 226 0.39 3.23 -13.50
C THR A 226 -0.72 2.39 -14.09
N VAL A 227 -0.33 1.40 -14.90
CA VAL A 227 -1.25 0.41 -15.47
C VAL A 227 -1.15 -0.87 -14.66
N GLU A 228 -2.25 -1.27 -14.02
CA GLU A 228 -2.33 -2.43 -13.16
C GLU A 228 -2.82 -3.66 -13.93
N PHE A 229 -2.21 -4.81 -13.63
CA PHE A 229 -2.52 -6.10 -14.24
C PHE A 229 -2.71 -7.18 -13.19
N LEU A 230 -3.63 -8.09 -13.47
CA LEU A 230 -3.67 -9.41 -12.82
C LEU A 230 -2.87 -10.39 -13.67
N VAL A 231 -1.99 -11.15 -13.02
CA VAL A 231 -1.19 -12.19 -13.66
C VAL A 231 -1.61 -13.54 -13.11
N ASP A 232 -1.96 -14.47 -14.00
CA ASP A 232 -2.32 -15.83 -13.62
C ASP A 232 -1.08 -16.74 -13.43
N GLN A 233 -1.32 -17.99 -13.01
CA GLN A 233 -0.27 -18.97 -12.77
C GLN A 233 0.46 -19.41 -14.08
N ASN A 234 -0.17 -19.18 -15.24
CA ASN A 234 0.42 -19.48 -16.55
C ASN A 234 1.17 -18.27 -17.14
N ARG A 235 1.35 -17.19 -16.34
CA ARG A 235 1.95 -15.92 -16.75
C ARG A 235 1.18 -15.18 -17.84
N ASN A 236 -0.12 -15.45 -18.01
CA ASN A 236 -0.99 -14.55 -18.75
C ASN A 236 -1.31 -13.35 -17.88
N PHE A 237 -1.35 -12.18 -18.49
CA PHE A 237 -1.65 -10.94 -17.79
C PHE A 237 -2.87 -10.26 -18.40
N TYR A 238 -3.67 -9.65 -17.54
CA TYR A 238 -4.93 -9.03 -17.87
C TYR A 238 -5.01 -7.64 -17.26
N PHE A 239 -5.39 -6.66 -18.05
CA PHE A 239 -5.59 -5.29 -17.58
C PHE A 239 -6.65 -5.25 -16.47
N LEU A 240 -6.32 -4.59 -15.37
CA LEU A 240 -7.22 -4.35 -14.27
C LEU A 240 -7.76 -2.92 -14.30
N GLU A 241 -6.86 -1.95 -14.14
CA GLU A 241 -7.19 -0.53 -14.16
C GLU A 241 -5.94 0.32 -14.43
N MET A 242 -6.12 1.63 -14.56
CA MET A 242 -5.04 2.60 -14.63
C MET A 242 -5.23 3.65 -13.55
N ASN A 243 -4.23 3.84 -12.72
CA ASN A 243 -4.16 4.94 -11.77
C ASN A 243 -3.55 6.16 -12.44
N THR A 244 -4.31 7.26 -12.44
CA THR A 244 -3.96 8.49 -13.15
C THR A 244 -3.17 9.48 -12.28
N ARG A 245 -2.22 8.94 -11.52
CA ARG A 245 -1.38 9.67 -10.56
C ARG A 245 -0.07 8.94 -10.29
N LEU A 246 0.81 9.60 -9.55
CA LEU A 246 1.95 8.92 -8.93
C LEU A 246 1.46 7.93 -7.85
N GLN A 247 2.03 6.75 -7.77
CA GLN A 247 1.72 5.74 -6.76
C GLN A 247 2.54 5.95 -5.48
N VAL A 248 2.04 5.44 -4.34
CA VAL A 248 2.76 5.46 -3.05
C VAL A 248 4.10 4.75 -3.18
N GLU A 249 4.11 3.62 -3.88
CA GLU A 249 5.22 2.69 -4.09
C GLU A 249 6.21 3.10 -5.20
N HIS A 250 6.14 4.34 -5.69
CA HIS A 250 7.10 4.83 -6.70
C HIS A 250 8.58 4.73 -6.28
N PRO A 251 8.96 4.76 -4.98
CA PRO A 251 10.36 4.68 -4.60
C PRO A 251 11.09 3.42 -5.04
N VAL A 252 10.40 2.27 -5.16
CA VAL A 252 11.06 1.05 -5.67
C VAL A 252 11.43 1.19 -7.15
N THR A 253 10.61 1.86 -7.95
CA THR A 253 10.92 2.20 -9.35
C THR A 253 12.09 3.18 -9.43
N GLU A 254 12.09 4.22 -8.59
CA GLU A 254 13.19 5.19 -8.54
C GLU A 254 14.54 4.52 -8.25
N PHE A 255 14.56 3.57 -7.32
CA PHE A 255 15.79 2.84 -7.00
C PHE A 255 16.33 2.01 -8.17
N VAL A 256 15.46 1.26 -8.84
CA VAL A 256 15.93 0.36 -9.91
C VAL A 256 16.19 1.07 -11.23
N THR A 257 15.61 2.25 -11.46
CA THR A 257 15.82 3.05 -12.66
C THR A 257 16.87 4.15 -12.48
N GLY A 258 17.08 4.61 -11.25
CA GLY A 258 17.91 5.78 -10.94
C GLY A 258 17.24 7.12 -11.30
N LEU A 259 15.92 7.13 -11.56
CA LEU A 259 15.16 8.32 -11.91
C LEU A 259 14.49 8.92 -10.66
N ASP A 260 14.34 10.24 -10.61
CA ASP A 260 13.48 10.96 -9.67
C ASP A 260 12.14 11.24 -10.36
N LEU A 261 11.10 10.47 -9.99
CA LEU A 261 9.80 10.54 -10.66
C LEU A 261 9.05 11.85 -10.32
N VAL A 262 9.24 12.39 -9.13
CA VAL A 262 8.62 13.67 -8.74
C VAL A 262 9.26 14.82 -9.49
N HIS A 263 10.59 14.82 -9.61
CA HIS A 263 11.28 15.81 -10.45
C HIS A 263 10.85 15.69 -11.92
N LEU A 264 10.73 14.48 -12.43
CA LEU A 264 10.25 14.23 -13.79
C LEU A 264 8.80 14.71 -14.01
N GLN A 265 7.92 14.58 -12.99
CA GLN A 265 6.56 15.13 -13.05
C GLN A 265 6.57 16.66 -13.23
N MET A 266 7.44 17.36 -12.49
CA MET A 266 7.59 18.82 -12.61
C MET A 266 8.17 19.22 -13.96
N HIS A 267 9.17 18.47 -14.45
CA HIS A 267 9.78 18.68 -15.75
C HIS A 267 8.74 18.60 -16.89
N ILE A 268 7.91 17.54 -16.88
CA ILE A 268 6.81 17.40 -17.85
C ILE A 268 5.76 18.51 -17.69
N ALA A 269 5.42 18.87 -16.46
CA ALA A 269 4.45 19.93 -16.19
C ALA A 269 4.92 21.31 -16.67
N SER A 270 6.24 21.55 -16.80
CA SER A 270 6.78 22.77 -17.41
C SER A 270 6.69 22.81 -18.94
N GLY A 271 6.15 21.74 -19.57
CA GLY A 271 5.97 21.63 -21.02
C GLY A 271 7.14 20.97 -21.74
N GLU A 272 8.13 20.48 -21.01
CA GLU A 272 9.31 19.85 -21.57
C GLU A 272 9.00 18.42 -22.05
N LYS A 273 9.81 17.93 -22.99
CA LYS A 273 9.74 16.54 -23.46
C LYS A 273 10.39 15.61 -22.45
N LEU A 274 10.04 14.32 -22.52
CA LEU A 274 10.79 13.27 -21.80
C LEU A 274 12.28 13.36 -22.16
N PRO A 275 13.19 13.41 -21.17
CA PRO A 275 14.64 13.59 -21.41
C PRO A 275 15.34 12.32 -21.89
N PHE A 276 14.59 11.22 -22.07
CA PHE A 276 15.09 9.90 -22.48
C PHE A 276 14.05 9.17 -23.34
N LYS A 277 14.48 8.13 -24.01
CA LYS A 277 13.64 7.21 -24.78
C LYS A 277 13.51 5.87 -24.04
N GLN A 278 12.67 4.98 -24.59
CA GLN A 278 12.46 3.65 -23.99
C GLN A 278 13.75 2.83 -23.90
N GLU A 279 14.61 2.89 -24.90
CA GLU A 279 15.89 2.16 -24.98
C GLU A 279 16.92 2.61 -23.94
N ASP A 280 16.77 3.80 -23.37
CA ASP A 280 17.67 4.35 -22.36
C ASP A 280 17.34 3.83 -20.93
N ILE A 281 16.16 3.24 -20.76
CA ILE A 281 15.68 2.79 -19.45
C ILE A 281 16.25 1.40 -19.14
N GLN A 282 16.98 1.33 -18.04
CA GLN A 282 17.58 0.10 -17.54
C GLN A 282 17.19 -0.13 -16.09
N LEU A 283 16.72 -1.34 -15.78
CA LEU A 283 16.49 -1.76 -14.41
C LEU A 283 17.76 -2.34 -13.81
N ARG A 284 18.18 -1.84 -12.66
CA ARG A 284 19.41 -2.28 -11.97
C ARG A 284 19.10 -2.63 -10.52
N GLY A 285 19.55 -3.81 -10.12
CA GLY A 285 19.34 -4.28 -8.75
C GLY A 285 17.89 -4.63 -8.45
N HIS A 286 17.54 -4.56 -7.18
CA HIS A 286 16.22 -4.91 -6.66
C HIS A 286 15.86 -4.04 -5.46
N ALA A 287 14.64 -3.55 -5.41
CA ALA A 287 14.14 -2.73 -4.30
C ALA A 287 12.87 -3.33 -3.72
N ILE A 288 12.73 -3.29 -2.39
CA ILE A 288 11.55 -3.74 -1.66
C ILE A 288 11.12 -2.63 -0.70
N GLU A 289 9.85 -2.24 -0.76
CA GLU A 289 9.23 -1.23 0.09
C GLU A 289 8.31 -1.88 1.12
N CYS A 290 8.37 -1.41 2.36
CA CYS A 290 7.41 -1.72 3.42
C CYS A 290 6.65 -0.44 3.80
N ARG A 291 5.31 -0.50 3.80
CA ARG A 291 4.47 0.59 4.30
C ARG A 291 4.32 0.48 5.81
N ILE A 292 4.99 1.36 6.54
CA ILE A 292 4.94 1.39 8.00
C ILE A 292 3.67 2.11 8.45
N TYR A 293 2.75 1.38 9.05
CA TYR A 293 1.48 1.88 9.55
C TYR A 293 1.45 1.93 11.09
N ALA A 294 0.70 2.90 11.64
CA ALA A 294 0.34 2.96 13.05
C ALA A 294 -0.80 1.97 13.35
N GLU A 295 -0.50 0.68 13.29
CA GLU A 295 -1.44 -0.43 13.47
C GLU A 295 -0.81 -1.53 14.33
N ASP A 296 -1.63 -2.27 15.06
CA ASP A 296 -1.22 -3.45 15.85
C ASP A 296 -1.53 -4.74 15.08
N PRO A 297 -0.57 -5.39 14.43
CA PRO A 297 -0.80 -6.62 13.66
C PRO A 297 -1.19 -7.81 14.55
N ASP A 298 -0.80 -7.83 15.81
CA ASP A 298 -1.14 -8.89 16.75
C ASP A 298 -2.57 -8.73 17.31
N ASN A 299 -3.16 -7.53 17.15
CA ASN A 299 -4.52 -7.20 17.56
C ASN A 299 -5.37 -6.81 16.36
N ASN A 300 -5.45 -7.70 15.37
CA ASN A 300 -6.29 -7.57 14.18
C ASN A 300 -6.12 -6.23 13.42
N PHE A 301 -4.91 -5.65 13.46
CA PHE A 301 -4.55 -4.38 12.81
C PHE A 301 -5.40 -3.19 13.29
N PHE A 302 -5.76 -3.17 14.57
CA PHE A 302 -6.39 -1.98 15.13
C PHE A 302 -5.46 -0.78 15.01
N PRO A 303 -6.00 0.41 14.63
CA PRO A 303 -5.24 1.65 14.62
C PRO A 303 -4.61 1.93 15.98
N SER A 304 -3.38 2.38 15.97
CA SER A 304 -2.63 2.74 17.18
C SER A 304 -2.27 4.24 17.17
N PRO A 305 -3.24 5.13 17.38
CA PRO A 305 -2.97 6.56 17.51
C PRO A 305 -2.22 6.83 18.82
N GLY A 306 -1.52 7.95 18.89
CA GLY A 306 -0.82 8.38 20.09
C GLY A 306 0.43 9.17 19.79
N MET A 307 1.09 9.64 20.85
CA MET A 307 2.31 10.43 20.72
C MET A 307 3.51 9.50 20.53
N ILE A 308 4.34 9.80 19.52
CA ILE A 308 5.63 9.13 19.30
C ILE A 308 6.61 9.65 20.35
N THR A 309 6.93 8.82 21.34
CA THR A 309 7.79 9.19 22.46
C THR A 309 9.28 8.98 22.16
N ARG A 310 9.60 8.08 21.24
CA ARG A 310 10.94 7.78 20.79
C ARG A 310 10.94 7.30 19.35
N LEU A 311 11.87 7.80 18.53
CA LEU A 311 12.06 7.40 17.15
C LEU A 311 13.52 7.11 16.86
N ILE A 312 13.85 5.85 16.56
CA ILE A 312 15.16 5.47 16.03
C ILE A 312 14.96 5.03 14.59
N SER A 313 15.51 5.82 13.66
CA SER A 313 15.34 5.58 12.22
C SER A 313 16.53 4.81 11.67
N PRO A 314 16.28 3.71 10.92
CA PRO A 314 17.36 2.98 10.26
C PRO A 314 18.00 3.82 9.16
N SER A 315 19.26 3.54 8.89
CA SER A 315 20.05 4.19 7.84
C SER A 315 21.12 3.25 7.27
N GLY A 316 21.95 3.77 6.36
CA GLY A 316 23.07 3.05 5.77
C GLY A 316 22.83 2.64 4.32
N PRO A 317 23.82 1.94 3.70
CA PRO A 317 23.80 1.63 2.27
C PRO A 317 22.55 0.89 1.82
N GLY A 318 21.87 1.41 0.79
CA GLY A 318 20.67 0.80 0.21
C GLY A 318 19.41 0.91 1.08
N ILE A 319 19.39 1.83 2.05
CA ILE A 319 18.17 2.11 2.86
C ILE A 319 17.69 3.53 2.57
N ARG A 320 16.42 3.64 2.21
CA ARG A 320 15.68 4.91 2.09
C ARG A 320 14.46 4.87 3.00
N ARG A 321 14.20 5.98 3.66
CA ARG A 321 12.99 6.18 4.46
C ARG A 321 12.32 7.48 4.06
N ASP A 322 11.13 7.39 3.51
CA ASP A 322 10.25 8.53 3.25
C ASP A 322 9.23 8.59 4.39
N SER A 323 9.29 9.64 5.20
CA SER A 323 8.50 9.73 6.44
C SER A 323 8.20 11.16 6.83
N GLY A 324 6.98 11.37 7.34
CA GLY A 324 6.56 12.63 7.95
C GLY A 324 6.58 12.62 9.48
N MET A 325 6.87 11.47 10.13
CA MET A 325 6.83 11.36 11.59
C MET A 325 8.12 11.82 12.27
N TYR A 326 7.98 12.32 13.51
CA TYR A 326 9.08 12.75 14.38
C TYR A 326 8.72 12.54 15.86
N GLU A 327 9.73 12.56 16.74
CA GLU A 327 9.51 12.47 18.20
C GLU A 327 8.67 13.65 18.70
N GLY A 328 7.68 13.37 19.54
CA GLY A 328 6.71 14.34 20.06
C GLY A 328 5.49 14.56 19.15
N TRP A 329 5.47 14.04 17.93
CA TRP A 329 4.27 14.12 17.08
C TRP A 329 3.20 13.12 17.52
N THR A 330 1.95 13.58 17.51
CA THR A 330 0.79 12.73 17.78
C THR A 330 0.17 12.26 16.48
N VAL A 331 0.08 10.94 16.29
CA VAL A 331 -0.56 10.31 15.12
C VAL A 331 -2.07 10.57 15.20
N PRO A 332 -2.65 11.29 14.21
CA PRO A 332 -4.08 11.59 14.20
C PRO A 332 -4.89 10.39 13.71
N LEU A 333 -6.20 10.43 13.99
CA LEU A 333 -7.19 9.48 13.46
C LEU A 333 -7.91 9.98 12.20
N ASP A 334 -7.66 11.22 11.80
CA ASP A 334 -8.39 11.89 10.71
C ASP A 334 -7.94 11.43 9.31
N TYR A 335 -6.77 10.76 9.23
CA TYR A 335 -6.11 10.40 7.98
C TYR A 335 -5.67 8.93 7.98
N ASP A 336 -5.12 8.48 6.86
CA ASP A 336 -4.51 7.17 6.71
C ASP A 336 -3.39 6.98 7.77
N PRO A 337 -3.31 5.80 8.42
CA PRO A 337 -2.30 5.53 9.44
C PRO A 337 -0.87 5.34 8.90
N LEU A 338 -0.60 5.59 7.61
CA LEU A 338 0.72 5.49 7.01
C LEU A 338 1.69 6.50 7.63
N LEU A 339 2.73 5.99 8.28
CA LEU A 339 3.76 6.79 8.96
C LEU A 339 5.01 7.00 8.09
N ALA A 340 5.40 5.96 7.38
CA ALA A 340 6.62 5.95 6.58
C ALA A 340 6.58 4.85 5.51
N LYS A 341 7.40 5.05 4.48
CA LYS A 341 7.80 4.02 3.54
C LYS A 341 9.26 3.71 3.84
N LEU A 342 9.55 2.44 4.11
CA LEU A 342 10.92 1.95 4.33
C LEU A 342 11.32 1.08 3.15
N VAL A 343 12.34 1.48 2.43
CA VAL A 343 12.80 0.80 1.22
C VAL A 343 14.20 0.24 1.42
N GLY A 344 14.37 -1.05 1.09
CA GLY A 344 15.65 -1.72 1.01
C GLY A 344 16.03 -1.98 -0.44
N TYR A 345 17.22 -1.58 -0.85
CA TYR A 345 17.77 -1.79 -2.19
C TYR A 345 19.03 -2.65 -2.14
N GLY A 346 19.20 -3.55 -3.09
CA GLY A 346 20.37 -4.38 -3.27
C GLY A 346 20.69 -4.66 -4.75
N GLU A 347 21.86 -5.23 -5.02
CA GLU A 347 22.24 -5.68 -6.37
C GLU A 347 21.33 -6.80 -6.87
N ASN A 348 20.71 -7.53 -5.95
CA ASN A 348 19.76 -8.59 -6.21
C ASN A 348 18.71 -8.62 -5.08
N ARG A 349 17.69 -9.47 -5.25
CA ARG A 349 16.55 -9.59 -4.33
C ARG A 349 16.97 -10.01 -2.92
N ASP A 350 17.87 -10.98 -2.79
CA ASP A 350 18.33 -11.48 -1.50
C ASP A 350 19.05 -10.38 -0.70
N GLN A 351 19.89 -9.59 -1.37
CA GLN A 351 20.57 -8.47 -0.73
C GLN A 351 19.59 -7.38 -0.29
N ALA A 352 18.55 -7.10 -1.11
CA ALA A 352 17.48 -6.16 -0.73
C ALA A 352 16.72 -6.66 0.51
N ILE A 353 16.35 -7.95 0.56
CA ILE A 353 15.70 -8.59 1.72
C ILE A 353 16.57 -8.46 2.97
N HIS A 354 17.85 -8.82 2.89
CA HIS A 354 18.76 -8.77 4.04
C HIS A 354 18.96 -7.34 4.57
N ARG A 355 19.11 -6.35 3.67
CA ARG A 355 19.25 -4.94 4.06
C ARG A 355 17.99 -4.42 4.72
N LEU A 356 16.83 -4.76 4.16
CA LEU A 356 15.53 -4.34 4.71
C LEU A 356 15.25 -5.00 6.07
N LEU A 357 15.56 -6.30 6.23
CA LEU A 357 15.47 -6.99 7.52
C LEU A 357 16.34 -6.32 8.58
N ARG A 358 17.62 -6.02 8.26
CA ARG A 358 18.50 -5.26 9.18
C ARG A 358 17.87 -3.94 9.57
N ALA A 359 17.38 -3.16 8.59
CA ALA A 359 16.76 -1.88 8.84
C ALA A 359 15.52 -1.99 9.75
N LEU A 360 14.67 -3.04 9.55
CA LEU A 360 13.51 -3.29 10.40
C LEU A 360 13.87 -3.70 11.84
N TYR A 361 15.06 -4.28 12.07
CA TYR A 361 15.55 -4.55 13.43
C TYR A 361 16.09 -3.29 14.12
N GLU A 362 16.61 -2.35 13.35
CA GLU A 362 17.10 -1.06 13.85
C GLU A 362 15.97 -0.05 14.04
N TYR A 363 14.80 -0.26 13.37
CA TYR A 363 13.69 0.68 13.40
C TYR A 363 12.90 0.55 14.70
N PHE A 364 12.89 1.62 15.49
CA PHE A 364 12.14 1.68 16.73
C PHE A 364 11.22 2.90 16.77
N VAL A 365 9.95 2.66 17.06
CA VAL A 365 8.92 3.69 17.24
C VAL A 365 8.27 3.45 18.61
N GLY A 366 8.57 4.29 19.57
CA GLY A 366 8.02 4.23 20.93
C GLY A 366 6.74 5.07 21.06
N GLY A 367 5.85 4.66 21.96
CA GLY A 367 4.59 5.34 22.27
C GLY A 367 3.37 4.83 21.50
N ILE A 368 3.59 4.19 20.36
CA ILE A 368 2.53 3.58 19.52
C ILE A 368 2.95 2.18 19.08
N LYS A 369 1.99 1.41 18.57
CA LYS A 369 2.25 0.16 17.85
C LYS A 369 2.43 0.41 16.36
N THR A 370 3.27 -0.40 15.72
CA THR A 370 3.46 -0.37 14.27
C THR A 370 3.51 -1.79 13.71
N ASN A 371 3.30 -1.92 12.41
CA ASN A 371 3.33 -3.21 11.71
C ASN A 371 4.76 -3.68 11.34
N THR A 372 5.81 -3.15 11.92
CA THR A 372 7.22 -3.54 11.63
C THR A 372 7.51 -5.01 11.91
N SER A 373 6.88 -5.62 12.92
CA SER A 373 6.99 -7.05 13.23
C SER A 373 6.46 -7.93 12.10
N LEU A 374 5.35 -7.53 11.48
CA LEU A 374 4.77 -8.22 10.34
C LEU A 374 5.75 -8.29 9.17
N PHE A 375 6.45 -7.20 8.86
CA PHE A 375 7.41 -7.19 7.75
C PHE A 375 8.60 -8.11 8.00
N ARG A 376 9.10 -8.19 9.23
CA ARG A 376 10.14 -9.18 9.57
C ARG A 376 9.67 -10.61 9.35
N ARG A 377 8.40 -10.90 9.68
CA ARG A 377 7.78 -12.20 9.45
C ARG A 377 7.62 -12.48 7.96
N ILE A 378 7.14 -11.53 7.16
CA ILE A 378 7.01 -11.65 5.69
C ILE A 378 8.38 -11.94 5.05
N LEU A 379 9.38 -11.11 5.32
CA LEU A 379 10.70 -11.23 4.70
C LEU A 379 11.47 -12.51 5.07
N LYS A 380 11.11 -13.17 6.17
CA LYS A 380 11.67 -14.46 6.58
C LYS A 380 10.87 -15.66 6.10
N ASP A 381 9.65 -15.45 5.59
CA ASP A 381 8.82 -16.55 5.11
C ASP A 381 9.45 -17.19 3.86
N PRO A 382 9.59 -18.54 3.81
CA PRO A 382 10.22 -19.24 2.69
C PRO A 382 9.52 -19.00 1.34
N ASP A 383 8.18 -18.89 1.33
CA ASP A 383 7.43 -18.61 0.10
C ASP A 383 7.73 -17.21 -0.41
N PHE A 384 7.83 -16.21 0.49
CA PHE A 384 8.24 -14.86 0.12
C PHE A 384 9.67 -14.86 -0.44
N GLN A 385 10.62 -15.52 0.25
CA GLN A 385 12.02 -15.59 -0.21
C GLN A 385 12.15 -16.27 -1.57
N ALA A 386 11.36 -17.31 -1.82
CA ALA A 386 11.31 -17.99 -3.11
C ALA A 386 10.54 -17.20 -4.20
N GLY A 387 9.91 -16.08 -3.86
CA GLY A 387 9.06 -15.33 -4.78
C GLY A 387 7.70 -15.98 -5.07
N ASN A 388 7.28 -16.96 -4.28
CA ASN A 388 5.99 -17.66 -4.40
C ASN A 388 4.88 -16.88 -3.69
N ILE A 389 4.57 -15.70 -4.19
CA ILE A 389 3.55 -14.80 -3.63
C ILE A 389 2.39 -14.62 -4.60
N ASP A 390 1.23 -14.37 -4.06
CA ASP A 390 0.00 -14.00 -4.76
C ASP A 390 -0.87 -13.12 -3.84
N THR A 391 -2.01 -12.65 -4.30
CA THR A 391 -2.89 -11.76 -3.53
C THR A 391 -3.45 -12.39 -2.24
N GLY A 392 -3.42 -13.72 -2.10
CA GLY A 392 -3.81 -14.45 -0.88
C GLY A 392 -2.64 -14.81 0.05
N PHE A 393 -1.40 -14.45 -0.33
CA PHE A 393 -0.20 -14.81 0.44
C PHE A 393 -0.28 -14.34 1.90
N LEU A 394 -0.63 -13.08 2.12
CA LEU A 394 -0.64 -12.51 3.46
C LEU A 394 -1.70 -13.16 4.36
N ASP A 395 -2.87 -13.48 3.84
CA ASP A 395 -3.91 -14.18 4.60
C ASP A 395 -3.45 -15.58 5.03
N ARG A 396 -2.78 -16.32 4.14
CA ARG A 396 -2.18 -17.62 4.47
C ARG A 396 -1.05 -17.49 5.51
N LEU A 397 -0.23 -16.45 5.41
CA LEU A 397 0.82 -16.19 6.39
C LEU A 397 0.22 -15.87 7.77
N LEU A 398 -0.80 -15.02 7.84
CA LEU A 398 -1.45 -14.63 9.09
C LEU A 398 -2.21 -15.79 9.76
N ALA A 399 -2.70 -16.75 8.98
CA ALA A 399 -3.32 -17.97 9.51
C ALA A 399 -2.31 -18.92 10.18
N LYS A 400 -1.00 -18.83 9.87
CA LYS A 400 0.05 -19.60 10.55
C LYS A 400 0.31 -18.99 11.93
N PRO A 401 0.59 -19.81 12.99
CA PRO A 401 0.99 -19.29 14.29
C PRO A 401 2.20 -18.35 14.18
N ASN A 402 2.18 -17.26 14.94
CA ASN A 402 3.35 -16.40 15.04
C ASN A 402 4.33 -17.02 16.03
N ASN A 403 5.29 -17.80 15.54
CA ASN A 403 6.32 -18.45 16.34
C ASN A 403 7.56 -17.57 16.58
N GLU A 404 7.53 -16.28 16.23
CA GLU A 404 8.58 -15.33 16.61
C GLU A 404 8.51 -15.04 18.12
N THR A 405 8.79 -16.03 18.93
CA THR A 405 9.29 -15.77 20.28
C THR A 405 10.69 -15.22 20.10
N ASP A 406 10.84 -13.92 20.24
CA ASP A 406 12.16 -13.30 20.33
C ASP A 406 12.82 -13.85 21.63
N GLU A 407 13.58 -14.92 21.48
CA GLU A 407 14.30 -15.57 22.61
C GLU A 407 15.18 -14.57 23.37
N ARG A 408 15.46 -13.40 22.78
CA ARG A 408 16.21 -12.32 23.41
C ARG A 408 15.33 -11.45 24.30
N ARG A 409 14.01 -11.40 24.11
CA ARG A 409 13.11 -10.57 24.95
C ARG A 409 13.23 -10.85 26.44
N PRO A 410 13.21 -12.11 26.91
CA PRO A 410 13.41 -12.41 28.32
C PRO A 410 14.80 -11.97 28.79
N ILE A 411 15.83 -12.17 27.98
CA ILE A 411 17.22 -11.80 28.31
C ILE A 411 17.36 -10.28 28.36
N ILE A 412 16.83 -9.56 27.40
CA ILE A 412 16.85 -8.09 27.36
C ILE A 412 16.05 -7.51 28.55
N ALA A 413 14.89 -8.09 28.85
CA ALA A 413 14.09 -7.69 30.00
C ALA A 413 14.83 -7.93 31.31
N ALA A 414 15.51 -9.09 31.47
CA ALA A 414 16.31 -9.39 32.62
C ALA A 414 17.52 -8.47 32.76
N LEU A 415 18.24 -8.21 31.69
CA LEU A 415 19.36 -7.25 31.68
C LEU A 415 18.89 -5.82 31.99
N GLY A 416 17.78 -5.37 31.39
CA GLY A 416 17.18 -4.07 31.68
C GLY A 416 16.76 -3.94 33.16
N ALA A 417 16.16 -4.99 33.72
CA ALA A 417 15.80 -5.04 35.14
C ALA A 417 17.04 -5.02 36.05
N ALA A 418 18.10 -5.76 35.68
CA ALA A 418 19.35 -5.79 36.44
C ALA A 418 20.06 -4.42 36.40
N ILE A 419 20.16 -3.77 35.23
CA ILE A 419 20.73 -2.43 35.09
C ILE A 419 19.91 -1.44 35.92
N PHE A 420 18.58 -1.47 35.80
CA PHE A 420 17.71 -0.56 36.55
C PHE A 420 17.89 -0.77 38.07
N ALA A 421 17.92 -2.04 38.53
CA ALA A 421 18.17 -2.36 39.93
C ALA A 421 19.55 -1.86 40.42
N SER A 422 20.57 -1.91 39.56
CA SER A 422 21.92 -1.38 39.87
C SER A 422 22.02 0.16 39.91
N MET A 423 21.12 0.84 39.19
CA MET A 423 21.06 2.30 39.14
C MET A 423 20.17 2.92 40.24
N ASP A 424 19.35 2.12 40.95
CA ASP A 424 18.52 2.58 42.05
C ASP A 424 19.31 2.51 43.35
N PRO A 425 19.75 3.66 43.95
CA PRO A 425 20.54 3.64 45.19
C PRO A 425 19.82 3.08 46.41
N LYS A 426 18.52 2.79 46.27
CA LYS A 426 17.67 2.22 47.35
C LYS A 426 17.38 0.73 47.15
N SER A 427 17.84 0.09 46.09
CA SER A 427 17.69 -1.34 45.87
C SER A 427 18.83 -2.12 46.51
N THR A 428 18.92 -2.15 47.82
CA THR A 428 19.68 -3.19 48.52
C THR A 428 18.94 -4.51 48.33
N LEU A 429 19.50 -5.39 47.48
CA LEU A 429 19.12 -6.81 47.49
C LEU A 429 19.30 -7.31 48.93
N PRO A 430 18.34 -8.01 49.54
CA PRO A 430 18.54 -8.60 50.85
C PRO A 430 19.71 -9.56 50.76
N ASN A 431 20.79 -9.27 51.53
CA ASN A 431 21.91 -10.20 51.69
C ASN A 431 21.35 -11.50 52.28
N GLY A 432 21.51 -12.59 51.54
CA GLY A 432 21.03 -13.92 51.90
C GLY A 432 21.79 -14.58 53.10
N ASN A 433 22.18 -13.82 54.12
CA ASN A 433 22.83 -14.32 55.34
C ASN A 433 22.34 -13.60 56.59
N ASP A 434 21.03 -13.66 56.86
CA ASP A 434 20.52 -13.44 58.22
C ASP A 434 19.41 -14.45 58.49
N ALA A 435 19.83 -15.70 58.69
CA ALA A 435 19.06 -16.69 59.42
C ALA A 435 19.42 -16.57 60.90
N GLY A 436 18.63 -15.84 61.65
CA GLY A 436 18.69 -15.94 63.10
C GLY A 436 18.57 -14.62 63.84
N ALA A 437 17.37 -14.19 64.14
CA ALA A 437 17.02 -13.72 65.52
C ALA A 437 15.54 -13.25 65.56
N ASN A 438 14.85 -13.90 66.42
CA ASN A 438 13.59 -13.66 67.09
C ASN A 438 13.07 -12.18 67.20
N ASN A 439 11.80 -12.00 66.95
CA ASN A 439 10.73 -11.67 67.88
C ASN A 439 10.03 -10.31 67.82
N ASN A 440 8.73 -10.45 67.86
CA ASN A 440 7.70 -9.50 68.36
C ASN A 440 7.19 -8.37 67.46
N GLY A 441 6.09 -8.71 66.82
CA GLY A 441 4.85 -7.97 66.78
C GLY A 441 4.88 -6.44 66.66
N LYS A 442 4.82 -5.91 65.44
CA LYS A 442 4.06 -4.70 65.06
C LYS A 442 3.88 -4.71 63.56
N GLY A 443 2.68 -4.42 63.11
CA GLY A 443 2.24 -4.55 61.74
C GLY A 443 3.23 -4.01 60.70
N ALA A 444 3.61 -4.90 59.80
CA ALA A 444 4.45 -4.55 58.65
C ALA A 444 3.67 -3.60 57.71
N VAL A 445 4.08 -2.37 57.69
CA VAL A 445 3.71 -1.45 56.61
C VAL A 445 4.43 -1.96 55.38
N GLU A 446 3.70 -2.51 54.42
CA GLU A 446 4.28 -2.89 53.15
C GLU A 446 4.99 -1.65 52.53
N PRO A 447 6.23 -1.78 52.09
CA PRO A 447 6.92 -0.67 51.44
C PRO A 447 6.14 -0.25 50.16
N PRO A 448 6.05 1.05 49.84
CA PRO A 448 5.28 1.50 48.70
C PRO A 448 5.78 0.82 47.43
N VAL A 449 4.92 0.06 46.79
CA VAL A 449 5.22 -0.62 45.50
C VAL A 449 5.63 0.45 44.49
N SER A 450 6.85 0.35 43.99
CA SER A 450 7.37 1.32 43.02
C SER A 450 6.46 1.45 41.79
N ASN A 451 6.37 2.66 41.24
CA ASN A 451 5.45 2.91 40.13
C ASN A 451 5.68 1.98 38.92
N TRP A 452 6.93 1.58 38.67
CA TRP A 452 7.22 0.66 37.56
C TRP A 452 6.70 -0.76 37.84
N LYS A 453 6.71 -1.25 39.09
CA LYS A 453 6.10 -2.55 39.46
C LYS A 453 4.59 -2.53 39.24
N ARG A 454 3.92 -1.41 39.52
CA ARG A 454 2.50 -1.24 39.21
C ARG A 454 2.24 -1.22 37.71
N THR A 455 3.05 -0.50 36.94
CA THR A 455 2.96 -0.42 35.48
C THR A 455 3.23 -1.78 34.85
N ALA A 456 4.32 -2.48 35.23
CA ALA A 456 4.63 -3.81 34.73
C ALA A 456 3.54 -4.86 35.08
N ARG A 457 2.94 -4.78 36.27
CA ARG A 457 1.79 -5.65 36.64
C ARG A 457 0.54 -5.29 35.83
N ALA A 458 0.29 -4.01 35.55
CA ALA A 458 -0.84 -3.58 34.74
C ALA A 458 -0.68 -3.96 33.28
N GLU A 459 0.54 -3.94 32.75
CA GLU A 459 0.86 -4.40 31.40
C GLU A 459 0.76 -5.92 31.27
N ALA A 460 1.29 -6.68 32.23
CA ALA A 460 1.16 -8.15 32.26
C ALA A 460 -0.30 -8.64 32.40
N LEU A 461 -1.20 -7.83 32.97
CA LEU A 461 -2.65 -8.11 33.05
C LEU A 461 -3.42 -7.70 31.79
N ARG A 462 -2.82 -6.89 30.90
CA ARG A 462 -3.38 -6.55 29.59
C ARG A 462 -3.04 -7.58 28.50
N GLU A 463 -2.11 -8.49 28.76
CA GLU A 463 -1.69 -9.57 27.85
C GLU A 463 -2.41 -10.92 28.11
N ARG A 464 -3.53 -10.90 28.85
CA ARG A 464 -4.38 -12.10 29.06
C ARG A 464 -5.75 -11.95 28.39
#